data_ad6f85e41e128ba9b538244c0746d44c
#
_entry.id   ad6f85e41e128ba9b538244c0746d44c
#
_cell.length_a   1.000
_cell.length_b   1.000
_cell.length_c   1.000
_cell.angle_alpha   90.00
_cell.angle_beta   90.00
_cell.angle_gamma   90.00
#
_symmetry.space_group_name_H-M   'P 1'
#
loop_
_entity.id
_entity.type
_entity.pdbx_description
1 polymer ?
#
loop_
_entity_poly.entity_id
_entity_poly.type
_entity_poly.pdbx_seq_one_letter_code
_entity_poly.pdbx_strand_id
1 'polypeptide(L)'
;LLSSELATLLSGRYVEISMLPLSFHEYVTLTGIPKEDAFAEFMKTGGFPYVSVMNRTTEKIDQYLEGIYNTVIVKDIEDRQMRKESDVGKRKITDIALLKTIARYLASVIGSPISMKSVTDYLTSSGRKISQNTVNDYVDALTEAFIFYPTERFDIIGKQLLKVNKKMYMVDLGLRNHILPRKGYDLGFSIENIVFFELLRR
;
A
#
# COMPACT_ATOMS: atom_id res chain seq x y z
N LEU A 1 -6.01 -4.11 -11.99
CA LEU A 1 -6.37 -4.60 -10.67
C LEU A 1 -7.86 -4.87 -10.62
N LEU A 2 -8.25 -6.15 -10.57
CA LEU A 2 -9.63 -6.57 -10.44
C LEU A 2 -10.05 -6.42 -8.98
N SER A 3 -10.94 -5.48 -8.71
CA SER A 3 -11.50 -5.31 -7.38
C SER A 3 -12.55 -6.38 -7.07
N SER A 4 -12.89 -6.51 -5.77
CA SER A 4 -14.00 -7.33 -5.29
C SER A 4 -15.34 -7.10 -6.01
N GLU A 5 -15.51 -5.96 -6.68
CA GLU A 5 -16.70 -5.64 -7.47
C GLU A 5 -16.84 -6.44 -8.76
N LEU A 6 -15.72 -6.67 -9.48
CA LEU A 6 -15.75 -7.60 -10.63
C LEU A 6 -16.01 -9.03 -10.19
N ALA A 7 -15.59 -9.36 -8.96
CA ALA A 7 -15.90 -10.62 -8.33
C ALA A 7 -17.42 -10.82 -8.14
N THR A 8 -18.16 -9.79 -7.74
CA THR A 8 -19.62 -9.86 -7.58
C THR A 8 -20.37 -9.95 -8.91
N LEU A 9 -19.89 -9.25 -9.95
CA LEU A 9 -20.50 -9.30 -11.30
C LEU A 9 -20.28 -10.65 -12.00
N LEU A 10 -19.17 -11.34 -11.68
CA LEU A 10 -18.81 -12.63 -12.27
C LEU A 10 -19.19 -13.83 -11.39
N SER A 11 -19.95 -13.62 -10.31
CA SER A 11 -20.22 -14.54 -9.21
C SER A 11 -20.15 -16.04 -9.61
N GLY A 12 -19.17 -16.75 -9.06
CA GLY A 12 -18.97 -18.19 -9.25
C GLY A 12 -18.35 -18.62 -10.61
N ARG A 13 -17.93 -17.67 -11.45
CA ARG A 13 -17.40 -17.97 -12.80
C ARG A 13 -15.95 -17.51 -13.01
N TYR A 14 -15.19 -17.24 -11.94
CA TYR A 14 -13.79 -16.83 -12.03
C TYR A 14 -12.97 -17.50 -10.93
N VAL A 15 -11.68 -17.59 -11.18
CA VAL A 15 -10.68 -17.96 -10.18
C VAL A 15 -9.85 -16.70 -9.88
N GLU A 16 -9.81 -16.32 -8.61
CA GLU A 16 -8.98 -15.18 -8.18
C GLU A 16 -7.54 -15.64 -8.00
N ILE A 17 -6.63 -14.96 -8.70
CA ILE A 17 -5.19 -15.19 -8.56
C ILE A 17 -4.59 -13.90 -7.98
N SER A 18 -4.19 -13.94 -6.72
CA SER A 18 -3.50 -12.83 -6.07
C SER A 18 -2.03 -12.82 -6.47
N MET A 19 -1.58 -11.72 -7.06
CA MET A 19 -0.19 -11.52 -7.44
C MET A 19 0.43 -10.37 -6.66
N LEU A 20 1.59 -10.63 -6.07
CA LEU A 20 2.41 -9.61 -5.42
C LEU A 20 3.52 -9.13 -6.38
N PRO A 21 4.10 -7.94 -6.16
CA PRO A 21 5.35 -7.55 -6.84
C PRO A 21 6.42 -8.61 -6.67
N LEU A 22 7.51 -8.58 -7.42
CA LEU A 22 8.59 -9.57 -7.33
C LEU A 22 9.10 -9.72 -5.90
N SER A 23 9.34 -10.96 -5.48
CA SER A 23 10.16 -11.26 -4.30
C SER A 23 11.60 -10.85 -4.55
N PHE A 24 12.40 -10.74 -3.50
CA PHE A 24 13.83 -10.45 -3.67
C PHE A 24 14.54 -11.51 -4.53
N HIS A 25 14.17 -12.78 -4.36
CA HIS A 25 14.71 -13.87 -5.16
C HIS A 25 14.37 -13.74 -6.66
N GLU A 26 13.11 -13.47 -6.98
CA GLU A 26 12.66 -13.24 -8.37
C GLU A 26 13.31 -11.99 -8.96
N TYR A 27 13.48 -10.93 -8.17
CA TYR A 27 14.19 -9.71 -8.57
C TYR A 27 15.64 -10.01 -8.97
N VAL A 28 16.38 -10.75 -8.13
CA VAL A 28 17.77 -11.15 -8.43
C VAL A 28 17.83 -12.01 -9.69
N THR A 29 16.92 -12.97 -9.82
CA THR A 29 16.86 -13.87 -11.01
C THR A 29 16.57 -13.09 -12.28
N LEU A 30 15.63 -12.14 -12.24
CA LEU A 30 15.24 -11.35 -13.42
C LEU A 30 16.30 -10.33 -13.81
N THR A 31 16.99 -9.73 -12.84
CA THR A 31 17.95 -8.66 -13.10
C THR A 31 19.36 -9.15 -13.37
N GLY A 32 19.71 -10.35 -12.90
CA GLY A 32 21.06 -10.90 -12.96
C GLY A 32 22.08 -10.17 -12.09
N ILE A 33 21.64 -9.25 -11.21
CA ILE A 33 22.53 -8.50 -10.31
C ILE A 33 22.99 -9.44 -9.16
N PRO A 34 24.27 -9.44 -8.77
CA PRO A 34 24.72 -10.17 -7.60
C PRO A 34 23.91 -9.80 -6.35
N LYS A 35 23.60 -10.79 -5.49
CA LYS A 35 22.73 -10.60 -4.32
C LYS A 35 23.18 -9.47 -3.38
N GLU A 36 24.49 -9.32 -3.23
CA GLU A 36 25.12 -8.33 -2.36
C GLU A 36 24.78 -6.90 -2.79
N ASP A 37 24.75 -6.67 -4.11
CA ASP A 37 24.43 -5.36 -4.70
C ASP A 37 22.92 -5.18 -4.91
N ALA A 38 22.22 -6.29 -5.22
CA ALA A 38 20.80 -6.28 -5.56
C ALA A 38 19.91 -5.84 -4.38
N PHE A 39 20.30 -6.14 -3.14
CA PHE A 39 19.42 -5.88 -1.98
C PHE A 39 19.24 -4.37 -1.73
N ALA A 40 20.31 -3.61 -1.81
CA ALA A 40 20.25 -2.16 -1.65
C ALA A 40 19.42 -1.51 -2.77
N GLU A 41 19.56 -2.01 -3.99
CA GLU A 41 18.78 -1.53 -5.14
C GLU A 41 17.31 -1.93 -5.02
N PHE A 42 16.99 -3.17 -4.62
CA PHE A 42 15.63 -3.64 -4.39
C PHE A 42 14.92 -2.81 -3.31
N MET A 43 15.59 -2.48 -2.20
CA MET A 43 15.03 -1.58 -1.18
C MET A 43 14.74 -0.18 -1.73
N LYS A 44 15.53 0.28 -2.69
CA LYS A 44 15.38 1.61 -3.28
C LYS A 44 14.29 1.65 -4.35
N THR A 45 14.28 0.68 -5.26
CA THR A 45 13.46 0.70 -6.48
C THR A 45 12.21 -0.17 -6.39
N GLY A 46 12.13 -1.05 -5.38
CA GLY A 46 11.01 -1.97 -5.20
C GLY A 46 11.06 -3.19 -6.10
N GLY A 47 9.96 -3.94 -6.10
CA GLY A 47 9.79 -5.20 -6.83
C GLY A 47 8.78 -5.13 -7.97
N PHE A 48 8.36 -3.97 -8.46
CA PHE A 48 7.53 -3.92 -9.65
C PHE A 48 8.28 -4.48 -10.87
N PRO A 49 7.72 -5.49 -11.59
CA PRO A 49 8.45 -6.21 -12.64
C PRO A 49 9.03 -5.30 -13.72
N TYR A 50 8.28 -4.28 -14.15
CA TYR A 50 8.75 -3.38 -15.21
C TYR A 50 9.96 -2.53 -14.76
N VAL A 51 10.03 -2.13 -13.50
CA VAL A 51 11.20 -1.43 -12.94
C VAL A 51 12.47 -2.29 -13.04
N SER A 52 12.33 -3.61 -12.94
CA SER A 52 13.46 -4.54 -13.00
C SER A 52 14.04 -4.71 -14.39
N VAL A 53 13.26 -4.48 -15.46
CA VAL A 53 13.67 -4.70 -16.86
C VAL A 53 13.88 -3.42 -17.66
N MET A 54 13.39 -2.27 -17.18
CA MET A 54 13.56 -1.00 -17.87
C MET A 54 15.00 -0.46 -17.80
N ASN A 55 15.35 0.48 -18.68
CA ASN A 55 16.61 1.21 -18.56
C ASN A 55 16.58 2.07 -17.29
N ARG A 56 17.35 1.68 -16.27
CA ARG A 56 17.26 2.11 -14.87
C ARG A 56 17.90 3.48 -14.61
N THR A 57 17.46 4.52 -15.27
CA THR A 57 17.74 5.87 -14.79
C THR A 57 16.74 6.23 -13.69
N THR A 58 17.21 6.90 -12.65
CA THR A 58 16.35 7.33 -11.53
C THR A 58 15.12 8.09 -12.02
N GLU A 59 15.29 8.95 -13.01
CA GLU A 59 14.20 9.74 -13.61
C GLU A 59 13.11 8.89 -14.25
N LYS A 60 13.48 7.85 -15.01
CA LYS A 60 12.50 6.94 -15.64
C LYS A 60 11.76 6.09 -14.62
N ILE A 61 12.44 5.65 -13.57
CA ILE A 61 11.82 4.94 -12.45
C ILE A 61 10.81 5.84 -11.74
N ASP A 62 11.21 7.08 -11.42
CA ASP A 62 10.32 8.05 -10.78
C ASP A 62 9.08 8.34 -11.63
N GLN A 63 9.24 8.53 -12.96
CA GLN A 63 8.11 8.74 -13.89
C GLN A 63 7.17 7.54 -13.95
N TYR A 64 7.70 6.33 -13.95
CA TYR A 64 6.91 5.11 -13.95
C TYR A 64 6.12 4.94 -12.64
N LEU A 65 6.78 5.15 -11.49
CA LEU A 65 6.13 5.08 -10.18
C LEU A 65 5.08 6.19 -9.99
N GLU A 66 5.33 7.39 -10.51
CA GLU A 66 4.33 8.47 -10.57
C GLU A 66 3.10 8.06 -11.40
N GLY A 67 3.33 7.40 -12.53
CA GLY A 67 2.26 6.84 -13.37
C GLY A 67 1.41 5.82 -12.62
N ILE A 68 2.03 4.87 -11.92
CA ILE A 68 1.32 3.89 -11.07
C ILE A 68 0.55 4.60 -9.96
N TYR A 69 1.22 5.52 -9.24
CA TYR A 69 0.59 6.26 -8.15
C TYR A 69 -0.67 7.00 -8.60
N ASN A 70 -0.58 7.73 -9.69
CA ASN A 70 -1.71 8.50 -10.20
C ASN A 70 -2.80 7.61 -10.80
N THR A 71 -2.45 6.53 -11.49
CA THR A 71 -3.44 5.62 -12.10
C THR A 71 -4.14 4.77 -11.05
N VAL A 72 -3.39 4.14 -10.14
CA VAL A 72 -3.96 3.20 -9.16
C VAL A 72 -4.57 3.94 -7.98
N ILE A 73 -3.87 4.92 -7.40
CA ILE A 73 -4.35 5.60 -6.19
C ILE A 73 -5.44 6.62 -6.51
N VAL A 74 -5.32 7.33 -7.63
CA VAL A 74 -6.27 8.40 -7.93
C VAL A 74 -7.41 7.84 -8.77
N LYS A 75 -7.11 7.37 -9.97
CA LYS A 75 -8.14 7.03 -10.95
C LYS A 75 -8.93 5.78 -10.59
N ASP A 76 -8.25 4.70 -10.18
CA ASP A 76 -8.92 3.44 -9.83
C ASP A 76 -9.84 3.57 -8.62
N ILE A 77 -9.38 4.30 -7.59
CA ILE A 77 -10.20 4.55 -6.39
C ILE A 77 -11.36 5.48 -6.71
N GLU A 78 -11.15 6.52 -7.51
CA GLU A 78 -12.19 7.44 -7.97
C GLU A 78 -13.26 6.71 -8.79
N ASP A 79 -12.85 5.92 -9.79
CA ASP A 79 -13.73 5.14 -10.66
C ASP A 79 -14.56 4.12 -9.87
N ARG A 80 -13.97 3.48 -8.87
CA ARG A 80 -14.68 2.53 -7.98
C ARG A 80 -15.72 3.24 -7.13
N GLN A 81 -15.41 4.41 -6.62
CA GLN A 81 -16.35 5.19 -5.81
C GLN A 81 -17.52 5.70 -6.65
N MET A 82 -17.29 6.02 -7.92
CA MET A 82 -18.39 6.41 -8.85
C MET A 82 -19.32 5.24 -9.16
N ARG A 83 -18.82 4.00 -9.21
CA ARG A 83 -19.64 2.81 -9.48
C ARG A 83 -20.42 2.32 -8.25
N LYS A 84 -19.97 2.61 -7.04
CA LYS A 84 -20.65 2.26 -5.77
C LYS A 84 -21.89 3.11 -5.48
N GLU A 85 -22.52 3.74 -6.46
CA GLU A 85 -23.73 4.53 -6.26
C GLU A 85 -24.93 3.74 -5.69
N SER A 86 -24.85 2.40 -5.65
CA SER A 86 -25.91 1.52 -5.14
C SER A 86 -25.71 1.02 -3.69
N ASP A 87 -24.54 1.21 -3.08
CA ASP A 87 -24.30 0.74 -1.69
C ASP A 87 -24.70 1.81 -0.68
N VAL A 88 -25.91 1.66 -0.15
CA VAL A 88 -26.46 2.49 0.93
C VAL A 88 -25.57 2.40 2.17
N GLY A 89 -24.81 3.47 2.48
CA GLY A 89 -24.10 3.62 3.74
C GLY A 89 -22.60 3.90 3.69
N LYS A 90 -21.91 3.68 2.58
CA LYS A 90 -20.47 4.04 2.44
C LYS A 90 -20.32 5.46 1.87
N ARG A 91 -19.50 6.27 2.52
CA ARG A 91 -19.22 7.63 2.06
C ARG A 91 -18.32 7.61 0.82
N LYS A 92 -18.66 8.46 -0.13
CA LYS A 92 -17.90 8.65 -1.38
C LYS A 92 -16.55 9.30 -1.07
N ILE A 93 -15.46 8.77 -1.62
CA ILE A 93 -14.14 9.41 -1.58
C ILE A 93 -14.13 10.51 -2.64
N THR A 94 -14.20 11.74 -2.20
CA THR A 94 -14.25 12.92 -3.10
C THR A 94 -13.02 13.81 -2.96
N ASP A 95 -12.29 13.72 -1.85
CA ASP A 95 -11.09 14.52 -1.59
C ASP A 95 -9.81 13.72 -1.88
N ILE A 96 -9.35 13.82 -3.13
CA ILE A 96 -8.10 13.16 -3.57
C ILE A 96 -6.87 13.71 -2.84
N ALA A 97 -6.86 14.98 -2.44
CA ALA A 97 -5.76 15.53 -1.68
C ALA A 97 -5.68 14.91 -0.28
N LEU A 98 -6.83 14.64 0.33
CA LEU A 98 -6.90 13.90 1.59
C LEU A 98 -6.44 12.46 1.43
N LEU A 99 -6.89 11.77 0.36
CA LEU A 99 -6.44 10.40 0.06
C LEU A 99 -4.92 10.33 -0.06
N LYS A 100 -4.31 11.24 -0.81
CA LYS A 100 -2.85 11.35 -0.95
C LYS A 100 -2.16 11.64 0.39
N THR A 101 -2.76 12.46 1.25
CA THR A 101 -2.22 12.78 2.58
C THR A 101 -2.25 11.56 3.49
N ILE A 102 -3.35 10.80 3.50
CA ILE A 102 -3.48 9.56 4.27
C ILE A 102 -2.49 8.51 3.76
N ALA A 103 -2.40 8.31 2.43
CA ALA A 103 -1.44 7.39 1.84
C ALA A 103 0.01 7.72 2.23
N ARG A 104 0.38 9.01 2.21
CA ARG A 104 1.70 9.48 2.64
C ARG A 104 1.95 9.23 4.13
N TYR A 105 0.97 9.50 4.97
CA TYR A 105 1.09 9.21 6.40
C TYR A 105 1.30 7.71 6.64
N LEU A 106 0.46 6.85 6.06
CA LEU A 106 0.58 5.40 6.20
C LEU A 106 1.94 4.89 5.70
N ALA A 107 2.42 5.40 4.56
CA ALA A 107 3.75 5.06 4.01
C ALA A 107 4.88 5.46 4.97
N SER A 108 4.72 6.54 5.75
CA SER A 108 5.73 7.01 6.70
C SER A 108 5.80 6.15 7.97
N VAL A 109 4.74 5.42 8.31
CA VAL A 109 4.61 4.64 9.56
C VAL A 109 4.44 3.13 9.32
N ILE A 110 4.83 2.61 8.14
CA ILE A 110 4.77 1.17 7.85
C ILE A 110 5.49 0.38 8.95
N GLY A 111 4.97 -0.83 9.28
CA GLY A 111 5.52 -1.67 10.34
C GLY A 111 5.28 -1.17 11.76
N SER A 112 4.87 0.08 11.96
CA SER A 112 4.52 0.62 13.28
C SER A 112 3.06 0.30 13.63
N PRO A 113 2.76 0.05 14.92
CA PRO A 113 1.39 -0.07 15.37
C PRO A 113 0.64 1.26 15.21
N ILE A 114 -0.47 1.26 14.47
CA ILE A 114 -1.31 2.43 14.26
C ILE A 114 -2.76 2.17 14.67
N SER A 115 -3.47 3.22 15.06
CA SER A 115 -4.92 3.21 15.22
C SER A 115 -5.54 4.25 14.29
N MET A 116 -6.80 4.05 13.91
CA MET A 116 -7.50 5.04 13.10
C MET A 116 -7.66 6.37 13.84
N LYS A 117 -7.70 6.31 15.17
CA LYS A 117 -7.68 7.52 16.02
C LYS A 117 -6.36 8.29 15.83
N SER A 118 -5.20 7.62 15.87
CA SER A 118 -3.91 8.31 15.70
C SER A 118 -3.77 8.97 14.32
N VAL A 119 -4.31 8.35 13.27
CA VAL A 119 -4.38 8.96 11.93
C VAL A 119 -5.27 10.20 11.93
N THR A 120 -6.44 10.11 12.57
CA THR A 120 -7.39 11.23 12.70
C THR A 120 -6.78 12.39 13.47
N ASP A 121 -6.11 12.11 14.59
CA ASP A 121 -5.45 13.12 15.43
C ASP A 121 -4.33 13.84 14.66
N TYR A 122 -3.53 13.08 13.88
CA TYR A 122 -2.51 13.67 13.00
C TYR A 122 -3.11 14.62 11.96
N LEU A 123 -4.17 14.21 11.27
CA LEU A 123 -4.85 15.05 10.27
C LEU A 123 -5.46 16.30 10.90
N THR A 124 -6.06 16.16 12.08
CA THR A 124 -6.65 17.28 12.81
C THR A 124 -5.59 18.27 13.27
N SER A 125 -4.44 17.80 13.76
CA SER A 125 -3.30 18.66 14.14
C SER A 125 -2.69 19.38 12.94
N SER A 126 -2.82 18.80 11.74
CA SER A 126 -2.40 19.42 10.47
C SER A 126 -3.43 20.41 9.91
N GLY A 127 -4.46 20.78 10.70
CA GLY A 127 -5.48 21.74 10.31
C GLY A 127 -6.69 21.16 9.55
N ARG A 128 -6.77 19.84 9.37
CA ARG A 128 -7.92 19.16 8.72
C ARG A 128 -8.82 18.50 9.75
N LYS A 129 -9.92 19.15 10.08
CA LYS A 129 -10.95 18.56 10.94
C LYS A 129 -11.69 17.45 10.19
N ILE A 130 -11.52 16.20 10.62
CA ILE A 130 -12.08 15.01 9.96
C ILE A 130 -12.59 14.01 10.98
N SER A 131 -13.62 13.22 10.61
CA SER A 131 -14.14 12.16 11.47
C SER A 131 -13.32 10.88 11.31
N GLN A 132 -13.22 10.07 12.36
CA GLN A 132 -12.56 8.78 12.31
C GLN A 132 -13.20 7.84 11.27
N ASN A 133 -14.52 7.90 11.10
CA ASN A 133 -15.23 7.09 10.10
C ASN A 133 -14.78 7.45 8.68
N THR A 134 -14.60 8.74 8.40
CA THR A 134 -14.08 9.16 7.09
C THR A 134 -12.65 8.65 6.89
N VAL A 135 -11.79 8.69 7.92
CA VAL A 135 -10.44 8.13 7.83
C VAL A 135 -10.48 6.63 7.54
N ASN A 136 -11.37 5.87 8.20
CA ASN A 136 -11.58 4.45 7.92
C ASN A 136 -11.93 4.22 6.45
N ASP A 137 -12.91 4.96 5.90
CA ASP A 137 -13.34 4.81 4.50
C ASP A 137 -12.16 4.98 3.51
N TYR A 138 -11.27 5.95 3.78
CA TYR A 138 -10.08 6.20 2.96
C TYR A 138 -9.01 5.12 3.11
N VAL A 139 -8.78 4.63 4.32
CA VAL A 139 -7.82 3.53 4.58
C VAL A 139 -8.32 2.24 3.95
N ASP A 140 -9.61 1.94 4.07
CA ASP A 140 -10.25 0.77 3.46
C ASP A 140 -10.11 0.82 1.92
N ALA A 141 -10.32 1.98 1.30
CA ALA A 141 -10.13 2.13 -0.14
C ALA A 141 -8.68 1.89 -0.59
N LEU A 142 -7.69 2.35 0.18
CA LEU A 142 -6.27 2.10 -0.08
C LEU A 142 -5.92 0.61 0.09
N THR A 143 -6.57 -0.08 1.02
CA THR A 143 -6.42 -1.52 1.25
C THR A 143 -7.10 -2.33 0.14
N GLU A 144 -8.32 -1.98 -0.23
CA GLU A 144 -9.06 -2.59 -1.36
C GLU A 144 -8.32 -2.42 -2.70
N ALA A 145 -7.52 -1.35 -2.84
CA ALA A 145 -6.66 -1.10 -3.99
C ALA A 145 -5.32 -1.86 -3.93
N PHE A 146 -5.11 -2.71 -2.92
CA PHE A 146 -3.88 -3.48 -2.70
C PHE A 146 -2.61 -2.63 -2.56
N ILE A 147 -2.73 -1.38 -2.11
CA ILE A 147 -1.58 -0.50 -1.87
C ILE A 147 -1.03 -0.72 -0.46
N PHE A 148 -1.92 -0.89 0.49
CA PHE A 148 -1.59 -1.21 1.87
C PHE A 148 -2.21 -2.52 2.32
N TYR A 149 -1.45 -3.26 3.11
CA TYR A 149 -1.81 -4.55 3.69
C TYR A 149 -1.87 -4.42 5.21
N PRO A 150 -3.08 -4.43 5.79
CA PRO A 150 -3.23 -4.40 7.24
C PRO A 150 -2.88 -5.76 7.85
N THR A 151 -2.20 -5.75 8.98
CA THR A 151 -1.92 -6.95 9.77
C THR A 151 -2.34 -6.73 11.20
N GLU A 152 -3.12 -7.64 11.73
CA GLU A 152 -3.55 -7.65 13.12
C GLU A 152 -2.52 -8.38 13.98
N ARG A 153 -2.40 -7.93 15.23
CA ARG A 153 -1.54 -8.63 16.19
C ARG A 153 -2.20 -9.96 16.56
N PHE A 154 -1.47 -11.04 16.39
CA PHE A 154 -1.88 -12.33 16.94
C PHE A 154 -1.49 -12.38 18.42
N ASP A 155 -2.47 -12.45 19.32
CA ASP A 155 -2.23 -12.64 20.74
C ASP A 155 -2.57 -14.07 21.16
N ILE A 156 -1.56 -14.85 21.50
CA ILE A 156 -1.70 -16.26 21.93
C ILE A 156 -2.47 -16.38 23.25
N ILE A 157 -2.50 -15.34 24.06
CA ILE A 157 -3.11 -15.31 25.41
C ILE A 157 -4.59 -14.90 25.38
N GLY A 158 -5.14 -14.57 24.22
CA GLY A 158 -6.54 -14.88 23.88
C GLY A 158 -7.65 -13.97 24.42
N LYS A 159 -7.40 -12.76 24.93
CA LYS A 159 -8.53 -11.89 25.36
C LYS A 159 -8.45 -10.41 24.92
N GLN A 160 -7.46 -10.01 24.12
CA GLN A 160 -7.28 -8.61 23.71
C GLN A 160 -7.46 -8.34 22.21
N LEU A 161 -8.12 -9.22 21.48
CA LEU A 161 -8.39 -9.05 20.03
C LEU A 161 -9.15 -7.75 19.67
N LEU A 162 -9.83 -7.14 20.64
CA LEU A 162 -10.71 -5.98 20.41
C LEU A 162 -10.02 -4.59 20.57
N LYS A 163 -8.73 -4.55 20.94
CA LYS A 163 -8.01 -3.28 21.19
C LYS A 163 -6.68 -3.17 20.46
N VAL A 164 -6.45 -3.96 19.45
CA VAL A 164 -5.12 -4.07 18.86
C VAL A 164 -4.93 -3.04 17.76
N ASN A 165 -3.87 -2.25 17.90
CA ASN A 165 -3.36 -1.43 16.81
C ASN A 165 -2.95 -2.35 15.66
N LYS A 166 -3.37 -2.01 14.44
CA LYS A 166 -2.95 -2.72 13.23
C LYS A 166 -1.57 -2.19 12.80
N LYS A 167 -0.77 -3.05 12.20
CA LYS A 167 0.38 -2.60 11.40
C LYS A 167 -0.05 -2.53 9.94
N MET A 168 0.48 -1.55 9.23
CA MET A 168 0.27 -1.42 7.79
C MET A 168 1.58 -1.66 7.06
N TYR A 169 1.54 -2.46 6.00
CA TYR A 169 2.67 -2.69 5.11
C TYR A 169 2.31 -2.20 3.72
N MET A 170 3.28 -1.61 3.04
CA MET A 170 3.06 -1.08 1.70
C MET A 170 3.51 -2.10 0.65
N VAL A 171 2.71 -2.30 -0.38
CA VAL A 171 2.90 -3.33 -1.41
C VAL A 171 4.27 -3.31 -2.06
N ASP A 172 4.88 -2.11 -2.18
CA ASP A 172 6.16 -1.93 -2.86
C ASP A 172 6.97 -0.80 -2.22
N LEU A 173 8.27 -1.04 -1.97
CA LEU A 173 9.16 -0.04 -1.38
C LEU A 173 9.56 1.06 -2.35
N GLY A 174 9.67 0.78 -3.65
CA GLY A 174 9.93 1.80 -4.65
C GLY A 174 8.80 2.83 -4.68
N LEU A 175 7.55 2.36 -4.66
CA LEU A 175 6.38 3.22 -4.55
C LEU A 175 6.37 4.01 -3.24
N ARG A 176 6.74 3.39 -2.12
CA ARG A 176 6.90 4.08 -0.84
C ARG A 176 7.91 5.23 -0.92
N ASN A 177 9.07 4.93 -1.47
CA ASN A 177 10.16 5.91 -1.58
C ASN A 177 9.80 7.06 -2.54
N HIS A 178 8.97 6.79 -3.55
CA HIS A 178 8.44 7.80 -4.45
C HIS A 178 7.45 8.75 -3.75
N ILE A 179 6.56 8.22 -2.90
CA ILE A 179 5.54 9.00 -2.18
C ILE A 179 6.15 9.85 -1.07
N LEU A 180 7.20 9.35 -0.41
CA LEU A 180 7.84 10.03 0.71
C LEU A 180 8.95 10.97 0.22
N PRO A 181 9.07 12.18 0.79
CA PRO A 181 10.23 13.01 0.51
C PRO A 181 11.49 12.26 0.97
N ARG A 182 12.53 12.29 0.15
CA ARG A 182 13.83 11.61 0.35
C ARG A 182 14.55 12.12 1.61
N LYS A 183 14.13 11.70 2.78
CA LYS A 183 14.84 11.93 4.04
C LYS A 183 15.06 10.58 4.73
N GLY A 184 16.27 10.05 4.57
CA GLY A 184 16.79 8.92 5.35
C GLY A 184 15.92 7.66 5.26
N TYR A 185 16.47 6.61 4.69
CA TYR A 185 15.78 5.31 4.70
C TYR A 185 15.69 4.84 6.14
N ASP A 186 14.49 4.65 6.64
CA ASP A 186 14.27 3.88 7.85
C ASP A 186 14.47 2.39 7.49
N LEU A 187 15.71 1.95 7.63
CA LEU A 187 16.16 0.63 7.18
C LEU A 187 15.37 -0.48 7.89
N GLY A 188 15.07 -0.30 9.18
CA GLY A 188 14.35 -1.29 9.97
C GLY A 188 12.95 -1.56 9.44
N PHE A 189 12.17 -0.52 9.19
CA PHE A 189 10.82 -0.65 8.66
C PHE A 189 10.80 -1.14 7.21
N SER A 190 11.79 -0.76 6.41
CA SER A 190 11.92 -1.27 5.03
C SER A 190 12.21 -2.77 5.00
N ILE A 191 13.11 -3.26 5.86
CA ILE A 191 13.41 -4.68 5.98
C ILE A 191 12.18 -5.43 6.52
N GLU A 192 11.51 -4.92 7.55
CA GLU A 192 10.29 -5.52 8.07
C GLU A 192 9.20 -5.64 7.00
N ASN A 193 9.05 -4.63 6.15
CA ASN A 193 8.10 -4.66 5.02
C ASN A 193 8.47 -5.76 4.01
N ILE A 194 9.73 -5.92 3.65
CA ILE A 194 10.19 -6.99 2.77
C ILE A 194 9.87 -8.36 3.40
N VAL A 195 10.25 -8.56 4.66
CA VAL A 195 10.01 -9.81 5.39
C VAL A 195 8.53 -10.14 5.44
N PHE A 196 7.66 -9.16 5.69
CA PHE A 196 6.22 -9.35 5.67
C PHE A 196 5.75 -9.94 4.34
N PHE A 197 6.14 -9.35 3.21
CA PHE A 197 5.73 -9.85 1.89
C PHE A 197 6.36 -11.20 1.53
N GLU A 198 7.58 -11.48 1.96
CA GLU A 198 8.19 -12.81 1.79
C GLU A 198 7.46 -13.89 2.58
N LEU A 199 6.94 -13.58 3.77
CA LEU A 199 6.11 -14.49 4.55
C LEU A 199 4.71 -14.66 3.96
N LEU A 200 4.13 -13.59 3.42
CA LEU A 200 2.78 -13.63 2.83
C LEU A 200 2.72 -14.49 1.56
N ARG A 201 3.86 -14.72 0.88
CA ARG A 201 3.95 -15.59 -0.32
C ARG A 201 3.96 -17.08 0.02
N ARG A 202 4.25 -17.47 1.26
CA ARG A 202 4.41 -18.86 1.70
C ARG A 202 3.14 -19.43 2.28
#